data_e2128dc889b50f8a75cbd4d51578ce59
#
_entry.id   e2128dc889b50f8a75cbd4d51578ce59
#
_cell.length_a   1.000
_cell.length_b   1.000
_cell.length_c   1.000
_cell.angle_alpha   90.00
_cell.angle_beta   90.00
_cell.angle_gamma   90.00
#
_symmetry.space_group_name_H-M   'P 1'
#
loop_
_entity.id
_entity.type
_entity.pdbx_description
1 polymer ?
#
loop_
_entity_poly.entity_id
_entity_poly.type
_entity_poly.pdbx_seq_one_letter_code
_entity_poly.pdbx_strand_id
1 'polypeptide(L)'
;YATIYFHKDSLEDDFVRYVPLYFNDRDSSKQWKLLTNQYIAPGDTMVRIDVTNISTGMITIAAVDTAENMGYAYPKLLRVRDARPPEAPTQVRGLPSLDGTIAILWEMSDTLDVHHYDVFWANSPDDEFTILNRRHVIPRSYTDTVAVDINQRYIYYYVRAVDYATNIGAPSDTIAVLRPSTVPPSRPHLDSAWVDNRMIHTRWIGGSDEMISHYNVYRRRPGAAWTLLRVADGDSVRAHGYALQIDDA
;
A
#
# COMPACT_ATOMS: atom_id res chain seq x y z
N TYR A 1 -1.10 1.24 -31.09
CA TYR A 1 -2.18 0.86 -32.01
C TYR A 1 -1.97 -0.55 -32.51
N ALA A 2 -3.07 -1.32 -32.69
CA ALA A 2 -3.11 -2.57 -33.43
C ALA A 2 -3.99 -2.40 -34.68
N THR A 3 -3.63 -3.10 -35.76
CA THR A 3 -4.46 -3.14 -36.98
C THR A 3 -5.00 -4.55 -37.12
N ILE A 4 -6.31 -4.67 -37.15
CA ILE A 4 -7.01 -5.93 -37.38
C ILE A 4 -7.38 -5.96 -38.88
N TYR A 5 -6.92 -6.99 -39.57
CA TYR A 5 -7.32 -7.29 -40.93
C TYR A 5 -8.33 -8.42 -40.91
N PHE A 6 -9.37 -8.31 -41.73
CA PHE A 6 -10.40 -9.32 -41.85
C PHE A 6 -10.80 -9.46 -43.34
N HIS A 7 -11.20 -10.65 -43.71
CA HIS A 7 -11.71 -10.92 -45.05
C HIS A 7 -13.23 -10.80 -45.03
N LYS A 8 -13.71 -10.21 -46.09
CA LYS A 8 -15.12 -10.16 -46.38
C LYS A 8 -15.45 -11.47 -47.11
N ASP A 9 -16.27 -12.33 -46.47
CA ASP A 9 -16.99 -13.35 -47.19
C ASP A 9 -18.21 -12.76 -47.92
N SER A 10 -18.91 -13.55 -48.75
CA SER A 10 -20.14 -13.13 -49.41
C SER A 10 -21.12 -12.67 -48.33
N LEU A 11 -21.33 -11.35 -48.24
CA LEU A 11 -22.25 -10.79 -47.25
C LEU A 11 -23.66 -10.93 -47.76
N GLU A 12 -24.55 -11.23 -46.83
CA GLU A 12 -25.98 -11.19 -47.08
C GLU A 12 -26.44 -9.74 -47.34
N ASP A 13 -27.53 -9.57 -48.06
CA ASP A 13 -28.01 -8.23 -48.47
C ASP A 13 -28.43 -7.31 -47.31
N ASP A 14 -28.63 -7.88 -46.11
CA ASP A 14 -29.00 -7.18 -44.88
C ASP A 14 -27.85 -6.86 -43.95
N PHE A 15 -26.60 -7.13 -44.34
CA PHE A 15 -25.41 -6.80 -43.54
C PHE A 15 -25.18 -5.28 -43.40
N VAL A 16 -24.97 -4.82 -42.14
CA VAL A 16 -24.87 -3.40 -41.80
C VAL A 16 -23.47 -2.95 -41.43
N ARG A 17 -22.77 -3.66 -40.54
CA ARG A 17 -21.47 -3.24 -40.00
C ARG A 17 -20.66 -4.37 -39.40
N TYR A 18 -19.36 -4.10 -39.19
CA TYR A 18 -18.50 -4.92 -38.36
C TYR A 18 -18.34 -4.33 -36.96
N VAL A 19 -18.22 -5.21 -35.96
CA VAL A 19 -18.01 -4.85 -34.54
C VAL A 19 -16.82 -5.65 -33.99
N PRO A 20 -15.68 -5.00 -33.75
CA PRO A 20 -14.54 -5.66 -33.11
C PRO A 20 -14.75 -5.77 -31.61
N LEU A 21 -14.55 -6.97 -31.09
CA LEU A 21 -14.76 -7.33 -29.70
C LEU A 21 -13.48 -7.89 -29.09
N TYR A 22 -13.31 -7.64 -27.80
CA TYR A 22 -12.18 -8.06 -27.01
C TYR A 22 -12.66 -8.81 -25.76
N PHE A 23 -11.93 -9.85 -25.42
CA PHE A 23 -12.16 -10.65 -24.20
C PHE A 23 -10.85 -10.85 -23.46
N ASN A 24 -10.86 -10.55 -22.15
CA ASN A 24 -9.79 -10.87 -21.23
C ASN A 24 -10.30 -11.84 -20.17
N ASP A 25 -9.66 -12.98 -20.03
CA ASP A 25 -10.02 -14.02 -19.05
C ASP A 25 -9.79 -13.58 -17.59
N ARG A 26 -9.01 -12.52 -17.38
CA ARG A 26 -8.78 -11.89 -16.06
C ARG A 26 -9.90 -10.93 -15.66
N ASP A 27 -10.71 -10.48 -16.61
CA ASP A 27 -11.86 -9.63 -16.32
C ASP A 27 -12.94 -10.44 -15.60
N SER A 28 -13.34 -9.95 -14.42
CA SER A 28 -14.37 -10.58 -13.59
C SER A 28 -15.72 -10.73 -14.29
N SER A 29 -16.03 -9.85 -15.24
CA SER A 29 -17.28 -9.89 -16.01
C SER A 29 -17.37 -11.09 -16.94
N LYS A 30 -16.21 -11.66 -17.36
CA LYS A 30 -16.13 -12.76 -18.34
C LYS A 30 -16.94 -12.50 -19.60
N GLN A 31 -17.03 -11.25 -20.04
CA GLN A 31 -17.82 -10.83 -21.20
C GLN A 31 -16.95 -10.23 -22.30
N TRP A 32 -17.40 -10.39 -23.53
CA TRP A 32 -16.84 -9.68 -24.67
C TRP A 32 -17.17 -8.19 -24.58
N LYS A 33 -16.15 -7.35 -24.73
CA LYS A 33 -16.27 -5.89 -24.68
C LYS A 33 -16.00 -5.29 -26.05
N LEU A 34 -16.69 -4.20 -26.37
CA LEU A 34 -16.44 -3.45 -27.58
C LEU A 34 -15.03 -2.83 -27.55
N LEU A 35 -14.25 -3.04 -28.61
CA LEU A 35 -12.89 -2.51 -28.75
C LEU A 35 -12.84 -1.06 -29.20
N THR A 36 -13.82 -0.63 -29.98
CA THR A 36 -13.91 0.74 -30.49
C THR A 36 -15.36 1.10 -30.81
N ASN A 37 -15.70 2.36 -30.65
CA ASN A 37 -17.00 2.91 -31.07
C ASN A 37 -16.99 3.37 -32.54
N GLN A 38 -15.87 3.16 -33.27
CA GLN A 38 -15.77 3.51 -34.66
C GLN A 38 -16.71 2.62 -35.50
N TYR A 39 -17.49 3.24 -36.36
CA TYR A 39 -18.29 2.53 -37.36
C TYR A 39 -17.36 1.92 -38.41
N ILE A 40 -17.49 0.62 -38.64
CA ILE A 40 -16.72 -0.13 -39.63
C ILE A 40 -17.71 -0.62 -40.69
N ALA A 41 -17.57 -0.02 -41.88
CA ALA A 41 -18.51 -0.23 -42.97
C ALA A 41 -18.37 -1.63 -43.60
N PRO A 42 -19.39 -2.09 -44.32
CA PRO A 42 -19.35 -3.38 -45.04
C PRO A 42 -18.20 -3.48 -46.08
N GLY A 43 -17.71 -2.35 -46.60
CA GLY A 43 -16.59 -2.29 -47.56
C GLY A 43 -15.21 -2.33 -46.91
N ASP A 44 -15.11 -2.15 -45.60
CA ASP A 44 -13.83 -2.13 -44.91
C ASP A 44 -13.25 -3.55 -44.74
N THR A 45 -11.93 -3.65 -44.85
CA THR A 45 -11.19 -4.90 -44.65
C THR A 45 -10.19 -4.82 -43.49
N MET A 46 -10.12 -3.67 -42.83
CA MET A 46 -9.25 -3.44 -41.69
C MET A 46 -9.83 -2.40 -40.73
N VAL A 47 -9.44 -2.50 -39.49
CA VAL A 47 -9.68 -1.47 -38.47
C VAL A 47 -8.42 -1.25 -37.64
N ARG A 48 -8.13 0.01 -37.33
CA ARG A 48 -7.04 0.40 -36.43
C ARG A 48 -7.61 0.77 -35.08
N ILE A 49 -7.16 0.07 -34.04
CA ILE A 49 -7.61 0.26 -32.66
C ILE A 49 -6.48 0.75 -31.78
N ASP A 50 -6.82 1.59 -30.82
CA ASP A 50 -5.90 1.98 -29.76
C ASP A 50 -5.83 0.85 -28.71
N VAL A 51 -4.63 0.34 -28.47
CA VAL A 51 -4.36 -0.74 -27.52
C VAL A 51 -3.65 -0.26 -26.26
N THR A 52 -3.58 1.05 -26.04
CA THR A 52 -2.85 1.66 -24.91
C THR A 52 -3.38 1.17 -23.55
N ASN A 53 -4.69 0.89 -23.47
CA ASN A 53 -5.36 0.43 -22.26
C ASN A 53 -5.88 -1.02 -22.37
N ILE A 54 -5.29 -1.81 -23.26
CA ILE A 54 -5.70 -3.18 -23.50
C ILE A 54 -4.52 -4.10 -23.20
N SER A 55 -4.73 -5.09 -22.35
CA SER A 55 -3.76 -6.16 -22.11
C SER A 55 -3.86 -7.29 -23.14
N THR A 56 -2.96 -8.25 -23.10
CA THR A 56 -3.05 -9.46 -23.93
C THR A 56 -4.37 -10.19 -23.65
N GLY A 57 -5.12 -10.53 -24.72
CA GLY A 57 -6.43 -11.17 -24.62
C GLY A 57 -6.89 -11.72 -25.97
N MET A 58 -8.13 -12.17 -26.04
CA MET A 58 -8.74 -12.69 -27.27
C MET A 58 -9.48 -11.56 -27.99
N ILE A 59 -9.36 -11.52 -29.30
CA ILE A 59 -10.13 -10.62 -30.16
C ILE A 59 -10.96 -11.41 -31.15
N THR A 60 -12.13 -10.89 -31.47
CA THR A 60 -12.95 -11.33 -32.59
C THR A 60 -13.58 -10.14 -33.28
N ILE A 61 -14.12 -10.36 -34.46
CA ILE A 61 -14.95 -9.39 -35.17
C ILE A 61 -16.31 -10.06 -35.42
N ALA A 62 -17.37 -9.31 -35.16
CA ALA A 62 -18.73 -9.73 -35.49
C ALA A 62 -19.25 -8.95 -36.70
N ALA A 63 -19.95 -9.63 -37.59
CA ALA A 63 -20.79 -9.04 -38.61
C ALA A 63 -22.20 -8.82 -38.00
N VAL A 64 -22.81 -7.67 -38.24
CA VAL A 64 -24.11 -7.29 -37.70
C VAL A 64 -25.07 -7.00 -38.83
N ASP A 65 -26.27 -7.59 -38.79
CA ASP A 65 -27.34 -7.39 -39.76
C ASP A 65 -28.30 -6.25 -39.35
N THR A 66 -29.32 -5.99 -40.18
CA THR A 66 -30.35 -4.98 -39.93
C THR A 66 -31.25 -5.28 -38.75
N ALA A 67 -31.31 -6.55 -38.30
CA ALA A 67 -32.07 -6.99 -37.13
C ALA A 67 -31.19 -7.04 -35.84
N GLU A 68 -29.94 -6.52 -35.90
CA GLU A 68 -28.93 -6.54 -34.84
C GLU A 68 -28.48 -7.96 -34.44
N ASN A 69 -28.67 -8.99 -35.29
CA ASN A 69 -28.05 -10.29 -35.08
C ASN A 69 -26.54 -10.22 -35.36
N MET A 70 -25.76 -11.02 -34.61
CA MET A 70 -24.31 -11.03 -34.72
C MET A 70 -23.76 -12.37 -35.14
N GLY A 71 -23.03 -12.40 -36.25
CA GLY A 71 -22.19 -13.52 -36.67
C GLY A 71 -20.74 -13.31 -36.30
N TYR A 72 -20.13 -14.20 -35.52
CA TYR A 72 -18.80 -14.03 -34.96
C TYR A 72 -17.73 -14.78 -35.77
N ALA A 73 -16.62 -14.12 -36.06
CA ALA A 73 -15.42 -14.78 -36.55
C ALA A 73 -14.76 -15.62 -35.43
N TYR A 74 -13.91 -16.59 -35.83
CA TYR A 74 -13.11 -17.33 -34.84
C TYR A 74 -12.19 -16.40 -34.06
N PRO A 75 -12.21 -16.41 -32.72
CA PRO A 75 -11.36 -15.56 -31.91
C PRO A 75 -9.88 -15.83 -32.12
N LYS A 76 -9.07 -14.78 -32.08
CA LYS A 76 -7.60 -14.85 -32.17
C LYS A 76 -6.95 -14.16 -30.98
N LEU A 77 -5.77 -14.64 -30.59
CA LEU A 77 -4.98 -14.04 -29.51
C LEU A 77 -4.36 -12.73 -29.99
N LEU A 78 -4.72 -11.62 -29.35
CA LEU A 78 -4.05 -10.35 -29.45
C LEU A 78 -2.96 -10.29 -28.37
N ARG A 79 -1.69 -10.32 -28.79
CA ARG A 79 -0.57 -10.12 -27.88
C ARG A 79 -0.21 -8.63 -27.86
N VAL A 80 -0.45 -8.00 -26.72
CA VAL A 80 -0.03 -6.61 -26.48
C VAL A 80 1.22 -6.67 -25.61
N ARG A 81 2.30 -6.02 -26.07
CA ARG A 81 3.49 -5.84 -25.25
C ARG A 81 3.15 -4.73 -24.24
N ASP A 82 2.87 -5.14 -23.04
CA ASP A 82 2.66 -4.23 -21.94
C ASP A 82 4.01 -3.72 -21.45
N ALA A 83 4.17 -2.40 -21.46
CA ALA A 83 5.32 -1.70 -20.92
C ALA A 83 4.89 -0.63 -19.91
N ARG A 84 3.61 -0.66 -19.46
CA ARG A 84 3.05 0.31 -18.53
C ARG A 84 3.00 -0.29 -17.14
N PRO A 85 3.81 0.20 -16.20
CA PRO A 85 3.77 -0.29 -14.83
C PRO A 85 2.42 0.01 -14.18
N PRO A 86 1.99 -0.82 -13.20
CA PRO A 86 0.80 -0.53 -12.39
C PRO A 86 0.97 0.74 -11.58
N GLU A 87 -0.15 1.35 -11.19
CA GLU A 87 -0.16 2.48 -10.28
C GLU A 87 0.39 2.08 -8.90
N ALA A 88 0.82 3.07 -8.11
CA ALA A 88 1.24 2.84 -6.75
C ALA A 88 0.06 2.42 -5.86
N PRO A 89 0.22 1.44 -4.96
CA PRO A 89 -0.76 1.17 -3.92
C PRO A 89 -0.98 2.40 -3.03
N THR A 90 -2.22 2.60 -2.58
CA THR A 90 -2.63 3.75 -1.78
C THR A 90 -3.18 3.33 -0.42
N GLN A 91 -3.38 4.29 0.49
CA GLN A 91 -3.96 4.06 1.82
C GLN A 91 -3.28 2.92 2.58
N VAL A 92 -1.96 2.82 2.46
CA VAL A 92 -1.19 1.82 3.21
C VAL A 92 -1.31 2.12 4.70
N ARG A 93 -1.60 1.09 5.50
CA ARG A 93 -1.71 1.19 6.95
C ARG A 93 -1.18 -0.06 7.63
N GLY A 94 -0.55 0.10 8.78
CA GLY A 94 -0.06 -0.98 9.62
C GLY A 94 -0.84 -1.05 10.93
N LEU A 95 -1.27 -2.24 11.31
CA LEU A 95 -2.00 -2.53 12.54
C LEU A 95 -1.15 -3.46 13.42
N PRO A 96 -0.41 -2.91 14.40
CA PRO A 96 0.41 -3.71 15.29
C PRO A 96 -0.44 -4.43 16.35
N SER A 97 -0.02 -5.64 16.71
CA SER A 97 -0.57 -6.43 17.82
C SER A 97 0.52 -6.70 18.88
N LEU A 98 0.12 -6.89 20.14
CA LEU A 98 1.06 -7.11 21.26
C LEU A 98 1.85 -8.42 21.16
N ASP A 99 1.41 -9.37 20.33
CA ASP A 99 2.12 -10.63 20.07
C ASP A 99 3.28 -10.49 19.07
N GLY A 100 3.54 -9.27 18.57
CA GLY A 100 4.59 -9.00 17.62
C GLY A 100 4.15 -9.09 16.15
N THR A 101 2.87 -9.33 15.88
CA THR A 101 2.36 -9.30 14.51
C THR A 101 1.99 -7.88 14.08
N ILE A 102 2.23 -7.55 12.80
CA ILE A 102 1.82 -6.30 12.18
C ILE A 102 1.06 -6.65 10.90
N ALA A 103 -0.24 -6.37 10.87
CA ALA A 103 -1.04 -6.49 9.66
C ALA A 103 -0.86 -5.23 8.80
N ILE A 104 -0.35 -5.39 7.58
CA ILE A 104 -0.15 -4.32 6.60
C ILE A 104 -1.27 -4.46 5.57
N LEU A 105 -2.01 -3.38 5.34
CA LEU A 105 -3.17 -3.33 4.45
C LEU A 105 -3.00 -2.16 3.48
N TRP A 106 -3.52 -2.30 2.25
CA TRP A 106 -3.49 -1.24 1.24
C TRP A 106 -4.67 -1.30 0.30
N GLU A 107 -4.88 -0.23 -0.44
CA GLU A 107 -5.86 -0.14 -1.52
C GLU A 107 -5.17 -0.05 -2.88
N MET A 108 -5.88 -0.44 -3.92
CA MET A 108 -5.42 -0.40 -5.31
C MET A 108 -6.58 -0.04 -6.21
N SER A 109 -6.40 0.97 -7.07
CA SER A 109 -7.45 1.48 -7.97
C SER A 109 -7.74 0.52 -9.12
N ASP A 110 -6.71 -0.02 -9.76
CA ASP A 110 -6.80 -1.03 -10.81
C ASP A 110 -6.14 -2.34 -10.38
N THR A 111 -6.93 -3.39 -10.23
CA THR A 111 -6.47 -4.72 -9.83
C THR A 111 -6.45 -5.72 -10.97
N LEU A 112 -6.98 -5.37 -12.15
CA LEU A 112 -7.12 -6.32 -13.26
C LEU A 112 -5.78 -6.70 -13.86
N ASP A 113 -4.84 -5.78 -13.84
CA ASP A 113 -3.49 -5.98 -14.40
C ASP A 113 -2.44 -6.35 -13.35
N VAL A 114 -2.74 -6.19 -12.07
CA VAL A 114 -1.80 -6.54 -11.00
C VAL A 114 -1.69 -8.05 -10.83
N HIS A 115 -0.47 -8.56 -10.94
CA HIS A 115 -0.14 -9.96 -10.70
C HIS A 115 0.11 -10.23 -9.21
N HIS A 116 0.90 -9.38 -8.54
CA HIS A 116 1.24 -9.52 -7.12
C HIS A 116 1.72 -8.19 -6.54
N TYR A 117 1.92 -8.20 -5.22
CA TYR A 117 2.50 -7.09 -4.48
C TYR A 117 3.81 -7.53 -3.83
N ASP A 118 4.75 -6.61 -3.76
CA ASP A 118 5.97 -6.70 -2.99
C ASP A 118 5.92 -5.72 -1.82
N VAL A 119 6.12 -6.24 -0.62
CA VAL A 119 6.13 -5.48 0.63
C VAL A 119 7.57 -5.26 1.06
N PHE A 120 7.93 -4.03 1.35
CA PHE A 120 9.27 -3.64 1.77
C PHE A 120 9.25 -3.06 3.18
N TRP A 121 10.34 -3.26 3.90
CA TRP A 121 10.50 -2.76 5.25
C TRP A 121 11.90 -2.21 5.51
N ALA A 122 12.00 -1.32 6.51
CA ALA A 122 13.25 -0.80 7.05
C ALA A 122 13.08 -0.40 8.52
N ASN A 123 14.20 -0.24 9.24
CA ASN A 123 14.20 0.23 10.62
C ASN A 123 14.17 1.77 10.72
N SER A 124 14.61 2.47 9.68
CA SER A 124 14.59 3.93 9.57
C SER A 124 14.05 4.32 8.19
N PRO A 125 13.42 5.50 8.05
CA PRO A 125 12.96 5.97 6.74
C PRO A 125 14.14 6.27 5.78
N ASP A 126 15.35 6.48 6.31
CA ASP A 126 16.56 6.77 5.55
C ASP A 126 17.38 5.52 5.22
N ASP A 127 17.00 4.36 5.76
CA ASP A 127 17.67 3.09 5.48
C ASP A 127 17.28 2.52 4.11
N GLU A 128 18.11 1.63 3.58
CA GLU A 128 17.75 0.82 2.42
C GLU A 128 16.64 -0.18 2.80
N PHE A 129 15.52 -0.10 2.10
CA PHE A 129 14.39 -0.99 2.33
C PHE A 129 14.63 -2.36 1.71
N THR A 130 14.34 -3.39 2.48
CA THR A 130 14.48 -4.79 2.09
C THR A 130 13.10 -5.40 1.80
N ILE A 131 13.03 -6.26 0.77
CA ILE A 131 11.80 -7.01 0.47
C ILE A 131 11.50 -7.99 1.61
N LEU A 132 10.27 -7.96 2.09
CA LEU A 132 9.81 -8.75 3.24
C LEU A 132 9.23 -10.10 2.80
N ASN A 133 8.43 -10.10 1.74
CA ASN A 133 7.76 -11.30 1.29
C ASN A 133 8.68 -12.19 0.43
N ARG A 134 8.73 -13.48 0.76
CA ARG A 134 9.46 -14.50 -0.03
C ARG A 134 8.62 -15.10 -1.15
N ARG A 135 7.32 -14.87 -1.16
CA ARG A 135 6.36 -15.36 -2.17
C ARG A 135 5.50 -14.21 -2.62
N HIS A 136 4.93 -14.31 -3.81
CA HIS A 136 4.01 -13.32 -4.33
C HIS A 136 2.81 -13.12 -3.39
N VAL A 137 2.57 -11.87 -3.01
CA VAL A 137 1.41 -11.48 -2.20
C VAL A 137 0.28 -11.12 -3.15
N ILE A 138 -0.77 -11.93 -3.18
CA ILE A 138 -1.92 -11.70 -4.04
C ILE A 138 -2.99 -10.83 -3.36
N PRO A 139 -3.34 -11.08 -2.07
CA PRO A 139 -4.30 -10.22 -1.37
C PRO A 139 -3.70 -8.85 -1.09
N ARG A 140 -4.55 -7.85 -0.91
CA ARG A 140 -4.16 -6.48 -0.52
C ARG A 140 -3.87 -6.37 0.98
N SER A 141 -3.21 -7.38 1.49
CA SER A 141 -2.80 -7.47 2.88
C SER A 141 -1.59 -8.39 3.05
N TYR A 142 -0.75 -8.09 4.03
CA TYR A 142 0.38 -8.93 4.43
C TYR A 142 0.51 -8.88 5.95
N THR A 143 0.94 -9.97 6.57
CA THR A 143 1.22 -10.01 8.01
C THR A 143 2.72 -10.23 8.20
N ASP A 144 3.35 -9.26 8.84
CA ASP A 144 4.74 -9.35 9.30
C ASP A 144 4.79 -9.83 10.76
N THR A 145 5.90 -10.43 11.15
CA THR A 145 6.18 -10.82 12.54
C THR A 145 7.51 -10.22 12.96
N VAL A 146 7.47 -9.32 13.92
CA VAL A 146 8.63 -8.58 14.41
C VAL A 146 9.01 -9.02 15.82
N ALA A 147 10.30 -8.90 16.14
CA ALA A 147 10.77 -9.12 17.49
C ALA A 147 10.21 -8.06 18.45
N VAL A 148 9.71 -8.49 19.61
CA VAL A 148 9.11 -7.63 20.63
C VAL A 148 10.08 -7.26 21.76
N ASP A 149 11.28 -7.83 21.76
CA ASP A 149 12.37 -7.59 22.72
C ASP A 149 13.39 -6.53 22.24
N ILE A 150 13.01 -5.76 21.25
CA ILE A 150 13.83 -4.69 20.65
C ILE A 150 13.31 -3.34 21.11
N ASN A 151 14.22 -2.45 21.50
CA ASN A 151 13.91 -1.09 21.95
C ASN A 151 14.00 -0.08 20.79
N GLN A 152 13.28 -0.34 19.71
CA GLN A 152 13.15 0.54 18.56
C GLN A 152 11.69 0.89 18.33
N ARG A 153 11.37 2.20 18.29
CA ARG A 153 10.00 2.69 18.33
C ARG A 153 9.19 2.40 17.08
N TYR A 154 9.79 2.58 15.92
CA TYR A 154 9.08 2.46 14.64
C TYR A 154 9.72 1.41 13.75
N ILE A 155 8.89 0.85 12.86
CA ILE A 155 9.28 0.10 11.69
C ILE A 155 8.56 0.70 10.50
N TYR A 156 9.23 0.76 9.36
CA TYR A 156 8.75 1.46 8.18
C TYR A 156 8.43 0.47 7.08
N TYR A 157 7.33 0.71 6.36
CA TYR A 157 6.90 -0.13 5.27
C TYR A 157 6.47 0.69 4.06
N TYR A 158 6.65 0.14 2.88
CA TYR A 158 5.96 0.53 1.66
C TYR A 158 5.62 -0.70 0.83
N VAL A 159 4.73 -0.54 -0.15
CA VAL A 159 4.26 -1.62 -1.02
C VAL A 159 4.41 -1.21 -2.47
N ARG A 160 4.79 -2.15 -3.34
CA ARG A 160 4.78 -1.99 -4.80
C ARG A 160 3.85 -3.02 -5.42
N ALA A 161 3.19 -2.64 -6.50
CA ALA A 161 2.46 -3.55 -7.36
C ALA A 161 3.35 -3.99 -8.53
N VAL A 162 3.20 -5.24 -8.94
CA VAL A 162 3.87 -5.82 -10.12
C VAL A 162 2.80 -6.43 -11.00
N ASP A 163 2.82 -6.14 -12.29
CA ASP A 163 1.85 -6.64 -13.27
C ASP A 163 2.22 -8.03 -13.82
N TYR A 164 1.36 -8.55 -14.70
CA TYR A 164 1.61 -9.82 -15.37
C TYR A 164 2.69 -9.77 -16.44
N ALA A 165 3.08 -8.58 -16.91
CA ALA A 165 4.18 -8.35 -17.82
C ALA A 165 5.52 -8.13 -17.09
N THR A 166 5.52 -8.21 -15.76
CA THR A 166 6.66 -7.98 -14.85
C THR A 166 7.13 -6.53 -14.78
N ASN A 167 6.29 -5.56 -15.17
CA ASN A 167 6.57 -4.17 -14.91
C ASN A 167 6.34 -3.88 -13.43
N ILE A 168 7.28 -3.15 -12.81
CA ILE A 168 7.24 -2.81 -11.39
C ILE A 168 6.70 -1.39 -11.25
N GLY A 169 5.62 -1.24 -10.50
CA GLY A 169 5.01 0.05 -10.19
C GLY A 169 5.84 0.93 -9.26
N ALA A 170 5.46 2.18 -9.17
CA ALA A 170 6.02 3.09 -8.18
C ALA A 170 5.72 2.59 -6.75
N PRO A 171 6.58 2.89 -5.76
CA PRO A 171 6.27 2.58 -4.37
C PRO A 171 5.07 3.41 -3.88
N SER A 172 4.31 2.83 -2.97
CA SER A 172 3.37 3.61 -2.16
C SER A 172 4.09 4.64 -1.29
N ASP A 173 3.34 5.50 -0.62
CA ASP A 173 3.86 6.26 0.50
C ASP A 173 4.42 5.31 1.57
N THR A 174 5.52 5.74 2.21
CA THR A 174 6.11 5.03 3.33
C THR A 174 5.31 5.32 4.60
N ILE A 175 4.93 4.28 5.33
CA ILE A 175 4.27 4.39 6.63
C ILE A 175 5.24 4.04 7.76
N ALA A 176 5.09 4.76 8.89
CA ALA A 176 5.73 4.43 10.16
C ALA A 176 4.72 3.69 11.05
N VAL A 177 5.05 2.48 11.46
CA VAL A 177 4.21 1.67 12.35
C VAL A 177 4.90 1.55 13.70
N LEU A 178 4.17 1.81 14.78
CA LEU A 178 4.69 1.62 16.13
C LEU A 178 5.02 0.13 16.34
N ARG A 179 6.29 -0.17 16.63
CA ARG A 179 6.72 -1.53 16.91
C ARG A 179 6.15 -2.00 18.25
N PRO A 180 5.46 -3.13 18.32
CA PRO A 180 5.10 -3.72 19.60
C PRO A 180 6.37 -4.09 20.38
N SER A 181 6.43 -3.73 21.66
CA SER A 181 7.58 -4.05 22.51
C SER A 181 7.11 -4.47 23.90
N THR A 182 7.72 -5.51 24.44
CA THR A 182 7.56 -5.98 25.81
C THR A 182 8.71 -5.54 26.72
N VAL A 183 9.69 -4.81 26.17
CA VAL A 183 10.84 -4.30 26.93
C VAL A 183 10.36 -3.21 27.87
N PRO A 184 10.52 -3.35 29.19
CA PRO A 184 10.18 -2.29 30.12
C PRO A 184 11.14 -1.09 29.91
N PRO A 185 10.64 0.13 30.04
CA PRO A 185 11.47 1.31 29.87
C PRO A 185 12.58 1.39 30.93
N SER A 186 13.71 1.98 30.57
CA SER A 186 14.80 2.23 31.49
C SER A 186 14.37 3.22 32.59
N ARG A 187 14.92 3.05 33.78
CA ARG A 187 14.56 3.86 34.92
C ARG A 187 15.12 5.29 34.77
N PRO A 188 14.30 6.34 35.04
CA PRO A 188 14.82 7.69 35.11
C PRO A 188 15.76 7.83 36.31
N HIS A 189 16.76 8.70 36.17
CA HIS A 189 17.76 8.99 37.21
C HIS A 189 17.56 10.40 37.76
N LEU A 190 17.57 10.55 39.09
CA LEU A 190 17.62 11.86 39.75
C LEU A 190 19.04 12.39 39.65
N ASP A 191 19.24 13.48 38.90
CA ASP A 191 20.51 14.13 38.72
C ASP A 191 20.83 15.07 39.89
N SER A 192 19.89 15.97 40.21
CA SER A 192 20.06 16.97 41.27
C SER A 192 18.73 17.34 41.90
N ALA A 193 18.81 17.79 43.17
CA ALA A 193 17.69 18.37 43.91
C ALA A 193 18.21 19.53 44.79
N TRP A 194 17.46 20.63 44.82
CA TRP A 194 17.79 21.81 45.66
C TRP A 194 16.50 22.49 46.12
N VAL A 195 16.62 23.35 47.10
CA VAL A 195 15.52 24.16 47.62
C VAL A 195 15.86 25.65 47.44
N ASP A 196 14.94 26.36 46.82
CA ASP A 196 14.99 27.82 46.73
C ASP A 196 13.58 28.41 46.93
N ASN A 197 13.50 29.54 47.65
CA ASN A 197 12.26 30.27 47.90
C ASN A 197 11.09 29.37 48.41
N ARG A 198 11.37 28.36 49.23
CA ARG A 198 10.44 27.34 49.71
C ARG A 198 9.92 26.38 48.66
N MET A 199 10.50 26.36 47.46
CA MET A 199 10.20 25.40 46.40
C MET A 199 11.28 24.34 46.37
N ILE A 200 10.88 23.11 46.10
CA ILE A 200 11.79 22.00 45.83
C ILE A 200 11.93 21.88 44.32
N HIS A 201 13.16 22.03 43.86
CA HIS A 201 13.53 21.83 42.48
C HIS A 201 14.20 20.48 42.33
N THR A 202 13.80 19.72 41.34
CA THR A 202 14.44 18.44 41.01
C THR A 202 14.72 18.37 39.53
N ARG A 203 15.90 17.86 39.19
CA ARG A 203 16.30 17.56 37.82
C ARG A 203 16.50 16.09 37.65
N TRP A 204 15.81 15.55 36.67
CA TRP A 204 15.84 14.15 36.34
C TRP A 204 16.40 13.94 34.93
N ILE A 205 17.09 12.84 34.70
CA ILE A 205 17.47 12.37 33.39
C ILE A 205 16.57 11.18 33.08
N GLY A 206 15.79 11.30 32.03
CA GLY A 206 14.93 10.25 31.52
C GLY A 206 15.74 9.11 30.88
N GLY A 207 15.11 7.98 30.68
CA GLY A 207 15.69 6.90 29.91
C GLY A 207 15.84 7.27 28.44
N SER A 208 16.85 6.70 27.78
CA SER A 208 17.11 6.88 26.35
C SER A 208 16.16 6.08 25.43
N ASP A 209 15.18 5.38 26.00
CA ASP A 209 14.24 4.54 25.28
C ASP A 209 13.28 5.38 24.45
N GLU A 210 13.27 5.19 23.14
CA GLU A 210 12.35 5.87 22.22
C GLU A 210 10.87 5.50 22.46
N MET A 211 10.62 4.38 23.13
CA MET A 211 9.28 3.86 23.42
C MET A 211 8.58 4.54 24.60
N ILE A 212 9.27 5.37 25.36
CA ILE A 212 8.68 6.06 26.52
C ILE A 212 7.67 7.10 26.02
N SER A 213 6.37 6.87 26.31
CA SER A 213 5.31 7.81 25.95
C SER A 213 5.22 8.97 26.92
N HIS A 214 5.41 8.74 28.22
CA HIS A 214 5.34 9.77 29.24
C HIS A 214 6.05 9.33 30.53
N TYR A 215 6.35 10.33 31.39
CA TYR A 215 6.86 10.15 32.75
C TYR A 215 5.82 10.63 33.75
N ASN A 216 5.48 9.80 34.72
CA ASN A 216 4.64 10.16 35.84
C ASN A 216 5.52 10.54 37.04
N VAL A 217 5.42 11.77 37.51
CA VAL A 217 6.16 12.28 38.69
C VAL A 217 5.26 12.26 39.90
N TYR A 218 5.70 11.57 40.94
CA TYR A 218 4.94 11.43 42.18
C TYR A 218 5.70 12.03 43.36
N ARG A 219 4.94 12.56 44.31
CA ARG A 219 5.44 13.03 45.61
C ARG A 219 4.72 12.30 46.74
N ARG A 220 5.42 12.10 47.85
CA ARG A 220 4.78 11.73 49.14
C ARG A 220 5.51 12.38 50.32
N ARG A 221 4.78 12.66 51.37
CA ARG A 221 5.33 12.95 52.70
C ARG A 221 5.56 11.63 53.46
N PRO A 222 6.50 11.58 54.45
CA PRO A 222 6.66 10.40 55.27
C PRO A 222 5.32 9.94 55.88
N GLY A 223 4.98 8.68 55.69
CA GLY A 223 3.71 8.10 56.18
C GLY A 223 2.46 8.39 55.35
N ALA A 224 2.54 9.20 54.29
CA ALA A 224 1.40 9.51 53.40
C ALA A 224 1.42 8.65 52.11
N ALA A 225 0.30 8.65 51.38
CA ALA A 225 0.19 8.04 50.07
C ALA A 225 0.95 8.85 49.00
N TRP A 226 1.33 8.19 47.88
CA TRP A 226 1.90 8.85 46.72
C TRP A 226 0.85 9.71 46.01
N THR A 227 1.19 10.95 45.70
CA THR A 227 0.35 11.88 44.95
C THR A 227 1.04 12.20 43.61
N LEU A 228 0.30 12.07 42.50
CA LEU A 228 0.77 12.46 41.18
C LEU A 228 0.90 13.98 41.13
N LEU A 229 2.11 14.48 40.85
CA LEU A 229 2.39 15.91 40.66
C LEU A 229 2.29 16.35 39.20
N ARG A 230 2.84 15.56 38.32
CA ARG A 230 2.98 15.94 36.91
C ARG A 230 3.06 14.71 36.01
N VAL A 231 2.49 14.84 34.82
CA VAL A 231 2.75 13.96 33.68
C VAL A 231 3.58 14.75 32.67
N ALA A 232 4.76 14.25 32.32
CA ALA A 232 5.62 14.85 31.33
C ALA A 232 5.65 13.97 30.08
N ASP A 233 5.41 14.58 28.93
CA ASP A 233 5.40 13.90 27.63
C ASP A 233 6.81 13.41 27.26
N GLY A 234 6.91 12.16 26.78
CA GLY A 234 8.19 11.51 26.47
C GLY A 234 8.91 12.13 25.29
N ASP A 235 8.18 12.56 24.26
CA ASP A 235 8.78 13.24 23.10
C ASP A 235 9.33 14.61 23.50
N SER A 236 8.62 15.34 24.35
CA SER A 236 9.08 16.61 24.92
C SER A 236 10.36 16.43 25.74
N VAL A 237 10.43 15.40 26.59
CA VAL A 237 11.64 15.11 27.38
C VAL A 237 12.82 14.74 26.48
N ARG A 238 12.62 13.98 25.42
CA ARG A 238 13.65 13.66 24.41
C ARG A 238 14.16 14.93 23.70
N ALA A 239 13.26 15.81 23.28
CA ALA A 239 13.61 17.06 22.61
C ALA A 239 14.48 18.00 23.48
N HIS A 240 14.37 17.85 24.81
CA HIS A 240 15.19 18.61 25.79
C HIS A 240 16.40 17.81 26.30
N GLY A 241 16.92 16.87 25.51
CA GLY A 241 18.11 16.09 25.86
C GLY A 241 17.90 15.15 27.05
N TYR A 242 16.68 14.59 27.15
CA TYR A 242 16.25 13.69 28.23
C TYR A 242 16.21 14.32 29.63
N ALA A 243 16.30 15.65 29.73
CA ALA A 243 16.22 16.36 30.99
C ALA A 243 14.76 16.75 31.33
N LEU A 244 14.34 16.49 32.55
CA LEU A 244 13.05 16.88 33.09
C LEU A 244 13.25 17.66 34.39
N GLN A 245 12.87 18.94 34.42
CA GLN A 245 12.87 19.75 35.62
C GLN A 245 11.47 19.80 36.23
N ILE A 246 11.38 19.59 37.54
CA ILE A 246 10.13 19.63 38.30
C ILE A 246 10.34 20.61 39.47
N ASP A 247 9.43 21.55 39.54
CA ASP A 247 9.36 22.53 40.61
C ASP A 247 8.11 22.24 41.46
N ASP A 248 8.28 22.07 42.75
CA ASP A 248 7.22 21.70 43.71
C ASP A 248 7.24 22.65 44.94
N ALA A 249 6.08 23.19 45.30
CA ALA A 249 5.90 24.14 46.39
C ALA A 249 5.47 23.48 47.70
#